data_944a336ce7263c583e13668c054f1391
#
_entry.id   944a336ce7263c583e13668c054f1391
#
_cell.length_a   1.000
_cell.length_b   1.000
_cell.length_c   1.000
_cell.angle_alpha   90.00
_cell.angle_beta   90.00
_cell.angle_gamma   90.00
#
_symmetry.space_group_name_H-M   'P 1'
#
loop_
_entity.id
_entity.type
_entity.pdbx_description
1 polymer ?
#
loop_
_entity_poly.entity_id
_entity_poly.type
_entity_poly.pdbx_seq_one_letter_code
_entity_poly.pdbx_strand_id
1 'polypeptide(L)'
;MKAAQEQRTKQQLKRLRIIVMSATLEADAFSRYFNDAKVLYIQGRQFPVEIFYTTTPQTDYIHAAITTVIQLHEESSNGDILVFLTGREEIESMQAILEQCRSMFPSDWKDITVCPLFAALPSGQQQQVLLKADKGCRKVILSTNIAETSITIPGVKYVIDTGMVKARGYNPKIGLDILCVQPVSKAQVNAELLQILDLYPVLAGDKF
;
A
#
# COMPACT_ATOMS: atom_id res chain seq x y z
N MET A 1 -26.28 5.82 3.25
CA MET A 1 -26.83 6.05 1.92
C MET A 1 -28.29 5.58 1.76
N LYS A 2 -28.64 4.31 2.04
CA LYS A 2 -30.06 3.87 1.98
C LYS A 2 -30.98 4.74 2.82
N ALA A 3 -30.66 5.01 4.08
CA ALA A 3 -31.42 5.90 4.95
C ALA A 3 -31.60 7.33 4.39
N ALA A 4 -30.55 7.88 3.77
CA ALA A 4 -30.65 9.18 3.12
C ALA A 4 -31.60 9.17 1.91
N GLN A 5 -31.62 8.07 1.15
CA GLN A 5 -32.53 7.90 0.02
C GLN A 5 -33.99 7.81 0.50
N GLU A 6 -34.25 7.04 1.58
CA GLU A 6 -35.57 6.90 2.18
C GLU A 6 -36.08 8.24 2.75
N GLN A 7 -35.22 9.00 3.41
CA GLN A 7 -35.54 10.32 3.94
C GLN A 7 -35.90 11.30 2.81
N ARG A 8 -35.14 11.29 1.69
CA ARG A 8 -35.46 12.11 0.51
C ARG A 8 -36.79 11.71 -0.13
N THR A 9 -37.10 10.42 -0.19
CA THR A 9 -38.40 9.93 -0.70
C THR A 9 -39.56 10.44 0.17
N LYS A 10 -39.42 10.39 1.50
CA LYS A 10 -40.41 10.95 2.45
C LYS A 10 -40.60 12.46 2.28
N GLN A 11 -39.56 13.19 1.90
CA GLN A 11 -39.59 14.65 1.65
C GLN A 11 -39.95 15.01 0.21
N GLN A 12 -40.39 14.08 -0.62
CA GLN A 12 -40.71 14.27 -2.04
C GLN A 12 -39.58 14.88 -2.88
N LEU A 13 -38.35 14.73 -2.45
CA LEU A 13 -37.16 15.18 -3.17
C LEU A 13 -36.77 14.19 -4.27
N LYS A 14 -36.10 14.66 -5.33
CA LYS A 14 -35.58 13.82 -6.40
C LYS A 14 -34.65 12.74 -5.81
N ARG A 15 -34.75 11.51 -6.31
CA ARG A 15 -33.88 10.39 -5.91
C ARG A 15 -32.40 10.72 -6.24
N LEU A 16 -31.52 10.35 -5.33
CA LEU A 16 -30.09 10.38 -5.59
C LEU A 16 -29.73 9.30 -6.61
N ARG A 17 -28.92 9.65 -7.59
CA ARG A 17 -28.24 8.67 -8.44
C ARG A 17 -26.95 8.28 -7.72
N ILE A 18 -26.83 7.01 -7.38
CA ILE A 18 -25.69 6.46 -6.65
C ILE A 18 -24.91 5.60 -7.63
N ILE A 19 -23.62 5.88 -7.75
CA ILE A 19 -22.66 5.07 -8.50
C ILE A 19 -21.65 4.59 -7.47
N VAL A 20 -21.56 3.26 -7.31
CA VAL A 20 -20.55 2.61 -6.46
C VAL A 20 -19.43 2.13 -7.37
N MET A 21 -18.21 2.56 -7.08
CA MET A 21 -17.03 2.12 -7.83
C MET A 21 -16.08 1.41 -6.86
N SER A 22 -15.58 0.25 -7.26
CA SER A 22 -14.63 -0.54 -6.49
C SER A 22 -13.68 -1.27 -7.43
N ALA A 23 -12.44 -1.41 -7.02
CA ALA A 23 -11.46 -2.25 -7.69
C ALA A 23 -11.53 -3.72 -7.20
N THR A 24 -12.29 -4.01 -6.13
CA THR A 24 -12.39 -5.34 -5.54
C THR A 24 -13.56 -6.16 -6.11
N LEU A 25 -13.41 -7.50 -6.10
CA LEU A 25 -14.31 -8.47 -6.74
C LEU A 25 -15.65 -8.71 -5.99
N GLU A 26 -15.97 -7.94 -4.94
CA GLU A 26 -17.23 -8.13 -4.19
C GLU A 26 -18.47 -7.47 -4.84
N ALA A 27 -18.45 -7.31 -6.16
CA ALA A 27 -19.51 -6.65 -6.91
C ALA A 27 -20.91 -7.26 -6.65
N ASP A 28 -21.00 -8.58 -6.47
CA ASP A 28 -22.26 -9.27 -6.20
C ASP A 28 -22.85 -8.94 -4.83
N ALA A 29 -22.01 -8.74 -3.82
CA ALA A 29 -22.45 -8.32 -2.49
C ALA A 29 -23.02 -6.90 -2.53
N PHE A 30 -22.35 -6.00 -3.24
CA PHE A 30 -22.83 -4.63 -3.44
C PHE A 30 -24.12 -4.59 -4.29
N SER A 31 -24.20 -5.39 -5.37
CA SER A 31 -25.40 -5.50 -6.19
C SER A 31 -26.61 -5.87 -5.34
N ARG A 32 -26.52 -6.97 -4.60
CA ARG A 32 -27.57 -7.43 -3.68
C ARG A 32 -27.93 -6.38 -2.62
N TYR A 33 -26.92 -5.74 -2.02
CA TYR A 33 -27.16 -4.71 -1.01
C TYR A 33 -27.93 -3.52 -1.57
N PHE A 34 -27.74 -3.12 -2.83
CA PHE A 34 -28.43 -2.02 -3.49
C PHE A 34 -29.58 -2.46 -4.39
N ASN A 35 -30.32 -3.51 -3.99
CA ASN A 35 -31.52 -4.02 -4.65
C ASN A 35 -31.24 -4.49 -6.09
N ASP A 36 -30.30 -5.40 -6.24
CA ASP A 36 -29.85 -5.95 -7.53
C ASP A 36 -29.44 -4.87 -8.54
N ALA A 37 -28.70 -3.90 -8.05
CA ALA A 37 -28.17 -2.83 -8.90
C ALA A 37 -27.30 -3.44 -10.02
N LYS A 38 -27.44 -2.89 -11.22
CA LYS A 38 -26.64 -3.35 -12.37
C LYS A 38 -25.16 -3.15 -12.11
N VAL A 39 -24.38 -4.21 -12.36
CA VAL A 39 -22.92 -4.18 -12.30
C VAL A 39 -22.38 -3.95 -13.71
N LEU A 40 -21.45 -3.03 -13.83
CA LEU A 40 -20.69 -2.76 -15.04
C LEU A 40 -19.22 -3.06 -14.77
N TYR A 41 -18.63 -3.96 -15.52
CA TYR A 41 -17.21 -4.26 -15.47
C TYR A 41 -16.49 -3.44 -16.53
N ILE A 42 -15.54 -2.62 -16.09
CA ILE A 42 -14.67 -1.85 -16.99
C ILE A 42 -13.33 -2.57 -16.99
N GLN A 43 -12.99 -3.18 -18.12
CA GLN A 43 -11.68 -3.81 -18.28
C GLN A 43 -10.61 -2.71 -18.41
N GLY A 44 -9.69 -2.68 -17.47
CA GLY A 44 -8.48 -1.87 -17.51
C GLY A 44 -7.31 -2.62 -18.18
N ARG A 45 -6.20 -1.93 -18.40
CA ARG A 45 -4.93 -2.59 -18.72
C ARG A 45 -4.42 -3.25 -17.44
N GLN A 46 -4.32 -4.56 -17.44
CA GLN A 46 -3.61 -5.31 -16.41
C GLN A 46 -2.18 -5.51 -16.86
N PHE A 47 -1.23 -5.12 -16.04
CA PHE A 47 0.16 -5.47 -16.24
C PHE A 47 0.44 -6.82 -15.57
N PRO A 48 1.28 -7.68 -16.16
CA PRO A 48 1.69 -8.90 -15.49
C PRO A 48 2.45 -8.53 -14.20
N VAL A 49 2.05 -9.17 -13.12
CA VAL A 49 2.65 -8.98 -11.80
C VAL A 49 3.23 -10.32 -11.37
N GLU A 50 4.50 -10.30 -11.01
CA GLU A 50 5.17 -11.43 -10.39
C GLU A 50 5.14 -11.24 -8.87
N ILE A 51 4.58 -12.22 -8.14
CA ILE A 51 4.51 -12.20 -6.68
C ILE A 51 5.51 -13.22 -6.17
N PHE A 52 6.31 -12.78 -5.22
CA PHE A 52 7.33 -13.60 -4.60
C PHE A 52 7.13 -13.62 -3.07
N TYR A 53 7.49 -14.67 -2.40
CA TYR A 53 7.36 -14.84 -0.96
C TYR A 53 8.70 -15.23 -0.34
N THR A 54 8.93 -14.87 0.90
CA THR A 54 10.09 -15.37 1.63
C THR A 54 9.98 -16.88 1.80
N THR A 55 11.08 -17.60 1.60
CA THR A 55 11.12 -19.07 1.72
C THR A 55 10.86 -19.54 3.15
N THR A 56 11.18 -18.72 4.13
CA THR A 56 10.95 -18.95 5.55
C THR A 56 10.29 -17.76 6.22
N PRO A 57 9.45 -17.99 7.26
CA PRO A 57 8.88 -16.89 8.03
C PRO A 57 10.00 -16.03 8.66
N GLN A 58 9.90 -14.72 8.48
CA GLN A 58 10.85 -13.77 9.04
C GLN A 58 10.35 -13.28 10.40
N THR A 59 11.18 -13.42 11.44
CA THR A 59 10.85 -12.91 12.78
C THR A 59 11.04 -11.39 12.86
N ASP A 60 12.01 -10.86 12.11
CA ASP A 60 12.25 -9.42 11.96
C ASP A 60 11.91 -9.01 10.52
N TYR A 61 10.65 -8.65 10.31
CA TYR A 61 10.16 -8.24 9.01
C TYR A 61 10.72 -6.88 8.56
N ILE A 62 11.13 -6.02 9.50
CA ILE A 62 11.74 -4.72 9.17
C ILE A 62 13.13 -4.94 8.59
N HIS A 63 13.93 -5.79 9.23
CA HIS A 63 15.25 -6.14 8.71
C HIS A 63 15.14 -6.85 7.36
N ALA A 64 14.19 -7.77 7.20
CA ALA A 64 13.94 -8.44 5.93
C ALA A 64 13.55 -7.43 4.83
N ALA A 65 12.67 -6.45 5.14
CA ALA A 65 12.29 -5.40 4.20
C ALA A 65 13.49 -4.52 3.79
N ILE A 66 14.35 -4.13 4.75
CA ILE A 66 15.57 -3.36 4.46
C ILE A 66 16.50 -4.14 3.52
N THR A 67 16.74 -5.41 3.83
CA THR A 67 17.57 -6.29 3.01
C THR A 67 17.02 -6.38 1.59
N THR A 68 15.72 -6.58 1.44
CA THR A 68 15.05 -6.64 0.13
C THR A 68 15.17 -5.32 -0.63
N VAL A 69 15.04 -4.16 0.04
CA VAL A 69 15.26 -2.84 -0.59
C VAL A 69 16.68 -2.74 -1.15
N ILE A 70 17.69 -3.12 -0.37
CA ILE A 70 19.10 -3.05 -0.78
C ILE A 70 19.37 -3.98 -1.96
N GLN A 71 18.86 -5.22 -1.91
CA GLN A 71 19.00 -6.21 -2.97
C GLN A 71 18.35 -5.72 -4.28
N LEU A 72 17.11 -5.24 -4.22
CA LEU A 72 16.44 -4.63 -5.38
C LEU A 72 17.18 -3.40 -5.91
N HIS A 73 17.84 -2.66 -5.02
CA HIS A 73 18.62 -1.50 -5.42
C HIS A 73 19.89 -1.89 -6.17
N GLU A 74 20.56 -2.95 -5.75
CA GLU A 74 21.74 -3.53 -6.39
C GLU A 74 21.41 -4.16 -7.75
N GLU A 75 20.41 -5.05 -7.77
CA GLU A 75 20.14 -5.89 -8.94
C GLU A 75 19.38 -5.19 -10.06
N SER A 76 18.52 -4.23 -9.71
CA SER A 76 17.62 -3.61 -10.67
C SER A 76 18.01 -2.19 -11.03
N SER A 77 18.08 -1.91 -12.32
CA SER A 77 18.51 -0.59 -12.80
C SER A 77 17.42 0.49 -12.74
N ASN A 78 16.13 0.16 -12.78
CA ASN A 78 15.05 1.12 -12.96
C ASN A 78 13.80 0.81 -12.14
N GLY A 79 13.16 1.86 -11.63
CA GLY A 79 11.89 1.83 -10.90
C GLY A 79 12.05 2.15 -9.42
N ASP A 80 11.04 2.80 -8.88
CA ASP A 80 10.95 3.17 -7.47
C ASP A 80 10.41 1.99 -6.66
N ILE A 81 10.68 2.00 -5.35
CA ILE A 81 10.30 0.94 -4.42
C ILE A 81 9.27 1.52 -3.44
N LEU A 82 8.17 0.82 -3.23
CA LEU A 82 7.17 1.11 -2.20
C LEU A 82 7.24 0.01 -1.13
N VAL A 83 7.36 0.40 0.13
CA VAL A 83 7.42 -0.51 1.27
C VAL A 83 6.25 -0.23 2.20
N PHE A 84 5.45 -1.24 2.51
CA PHE A 84 4.38 -1.14 3.50
C PHE A 84 4.86 -1.53 4.89
N LEU A 85 4.61 -0.61 5.85
CA LEU A 85 4.97 -0.74 7.26
C LEU A 85 3.76 -0.46 8.14
N THR A 86 3.81 -0.88 9.40
CA THR A 86 2.65 -0.84 10.29
C THR A 86 2.38 0.55 10.91
N GLY A 87 3.39 1.42 10.96
CA GLY A 87 3.25 2.71 11.58
C GLY A 87 4.45 3.65 11.43
N ARG A 88 4.25 4.88 11.92
CA ARG A 88 5.23 5.97 11.83
C ARG A 88 6.59 5.60 12.42
N GLU A 89 6.59 4.95 13.58
CA GLU A 89 7.82 4.59 14.31
C GLU A 89 8.72 3.68 13.46
N GLU A 90 8.14 2.69 12.78
CA GLU A 90 8.85 1.80 11.89
C GLU A 90 9.36 2.53 10.64
N ILE A 91 8.55 3.44 10.08
CA ILE A 91 8.92 4.27 8.93
C ILE A 91 10.15 5.12 9.27
N GLU A 92 10.13 5.83 10.40
CA GLU A 92 11.23 6.68 10.85
C GLU A 92 12.49 5.86 11.16
N SER A 93 12.34 4.69 11.77
CA SER A 93 13.46 3.77 12.04
C SER A 93 14.09 3.24 10.76
N MET A 94 13.27 2.73 9.84
CA MET A 94 13.75 2.22 8.55
C MET A 94 14.39 3.31 7.70
N GLN A 95 13.83 4.53 7.70
CA GLN A 95 14.40 5.69 7.04
C GLN A 95 15.82 5.97 7.54
N ALA A 96 16.00 6.06 8.86
CA ALA A 96 17.31 6.33 9.45
C ALA A 96 18.36 5.26 9.05
N ILE A 97 17.96 3.98 9.03
CA ILE A 97 18.85 2.88 8.63
C ILE A 97 19.22 2.99 7.14
N LEU A 98 18.24 3.22 6.26
CA LEU A 98 18.51 3.34 4.82
C LEU A 98 19.39 4.56 4.50
N GLU A 99 19.23 5.68 5.21
CA GLU A 99 20.09 6.86 5.06
C GLU A 99 21.52 6.58 5.53
N GLN A 100 21.71 5.77 6.57
CA GLN A 100 23.04 5.30 6.96
C GLN A 100 23.65 4.36 5.91
N CYS A 101 22.88 3.38 5.42
CA CYS A 101 23.34 2.45 4.38
C CYS A 101 23.74 3.21 3.10
N ARG A 102 23.01 4.24 2.72
CA ARG A 102 23.31 5.10 1.58
C ARG A 102 24.75 5.59 1.54
N SER A 103 25.30 5.96 2.70
CA SER A 103 26.68 6.43 2.80
C SER A 103 27.73 5.34 2.53
N MET A 104 27.32 4.07 2.55
CA MET A 104 28.18 2.91 2.33
C MET A 104 28.03 2.32 0.92
N PHE A 105 27.12 2.83 0.11
CA PHE A 105 26.90 2.31 -1.24
C PHE A 105 28.11 2.60 -2.15
N PRO A 106 28.43 1.67 -3.05
CA PRO A 106 29.45 1.88 -4.08
C PRO A 106 29.13 3.12 -4.94
N SER A 107 30.14 3.81 -5.40
CA SER A 107 29.99 5.05 -6.19
C SER A 107 29.37 4.87 -7.57
N ASP A 108 29.32 3.64 -8.07
CA ASP A 108 28.68 3.24 -9.32
C ASP A 108 27.18 2.91 -9.15
N TRP A 109 26.71 2.79 -7.92
CA TRP A 109 25.28 2.63 -7.66
C TRP A 109 24.54 3.96 -7.84
N LYS A 110 23.26 3.85 -8.17
CA LYS A 110 22.37 5.01 -8.09
C LYS A 110 22.24 5.45 -6.65
N ASP A 111 21.98 6.73 -6.47
CA ASP A 111 21.61 7.24 -5.15
C ASP A 111 20.17 6.84 -4.78
N ILE A 112 19.86 6.83 -3.50
CA ILE A 112 18.50 6.60 -3.01
C ILE A 112 17.95 7.86 -2.33
N THR A 113 16.66 8.11 -2.53
CA THR A 113 15.90 9.14 -1.82
C THR A 113 14.79 8.46 -1.04
N VAL A 114 14.86 8.49 0.28
CA VAL A 114 13.86 7.88 1.15
C VAL A 114 12.73 8.87 1.42
N CYS A 115 11.49 8.48 1.10
CA CYS A 115 10.30 9.32 1.20
C CYS A 115 9.30 8.67 2.16
N PRO A 116 9.12 9.19 3.38
CA PRO A 116 8.10 8.71 4.29
C PRO A 116 6.69 9.13 3.82
N LEU A 117 5.68 8.26 4.03
CA LEU A 117 4.29 8.52 3.69
C LEU A 117 3.34 7.94 4.74
N PHE A 118 2.77 8.80 5.58
CA PHE A 118 1.77 8.42 6.60
C PHE A 118 0.79 9.58 6.86
N ALA A 119 -0.37 9.28 7.45
CA ALA A 119 -1.49 10.22 7.57
C ALA A 119 -1.16 11.54 8.30
N ALA A 120 -0.30 11.48 9.31
CA ALA A 120 0.08 12.67 10.09
C ALA A 120 1.17 13.53 9.42
N LEU A 121 1.67 13.13 8.25
CA LEU A 121 2.67 13.90 7.53
C LEU A 121 2.03 15.18 6.94
N PRO A 122 2.71 16.34 7.00
CA PRO A 122 2.23 17.55 6.36
C PRO A 122 1.97 17.34 4.86
N SER A 123 0.88 17.94 4.33
CA SER A 123 0.45 17.75 2.94
C SER A 123 1.52 18.07 1.90
N GLY A 124 2.36 19.08 2.16
CA GLY A 124 3.49 19.42 1.28
C GLY A 124 4.53 18.30 1.17
N GLN A 125 4.79 17.57 2.26
CA GLN A 125 5.71 16.42 2.24
C GLN A 125 5.05 15.21 1.57
N GLN A 126 3.75 14.98 1.78
CA GLN A 126 3.02 13.94 1.07
C GLN A 126 3.05 14.15 -0.46
N GLN A 127 2.98 15.40 -0.91
CA GLN A 127 3.06 15.73 -2.34
C GLN A 127 4.43 15.40 -2.95
N GLN A 128 5.51 15.47 -2.19
CA GLN A 128 6.86 15.12 -2.67
C GLN A 128 6.94 13.66 -3.16
N VAL A 129 6.16 12.77 -2.55
CA VAL A 129 6.10 11.36 -2.97
C VAL A 129 5.57 11.21 -4.40
N LEU A 130 4.71 12.15 -4.85
CA LEU A 130 4.12 12.15 -6.20
C LEU A 130 5.06 12.70 -7.28
N LEU A 131 6.13 13.39 -6.89
CA LEU A 131 7.12 13.89 -7.83
C LEU A 131 7.97 12.73 -8.36
N LYS A 132 8.44 12.86 -9.59
CA LYS A 132 9.39 11.88 -10.15
C LYS A 132 10.72 11.96 -9.38
N ALA A 133 11.39 10.81 -9.25
CA ALA A 133 12.74 10.77 -8.73
C ALA A 133 13.69 11.60 -9.62
N ASP A 134 14.71 12.18 -9.00
CA ASP A 134 15.77 12.88 -9.70
C ASP A 134 16.56 11.93 -10.60
N LYS A 135 17.18 12.48 -11.65
CA LYS A 135 18.01 11.66 -12.54
C LYS A 135 19.17 11.04 -11.76
N GLY A 136 19.30 9.74 -11.85
CA GLY A 136 20.36 9.02 -11.14
C GLY A 136 20.00 8.61 -9.70
N CYS A 137 18.80 8.96 -9.22
CA CYS A 137 18.29 8.55 -7.92
C CYS A 137 17.16 7.53 -8.06
N ARG A 138 17.02 6.67 -7.07
CA ARG A 138 15.86 5.79 -6.87
C ARG A 138 15.08 6.27 -5.67
N LYS A 139 13.78 6.40 -5.82
CA LYS A 139 12.90 6.72 -4.71
C LYS A 139 12.48 5.45 -3.97
N VAL A 140 12.65 5.45 -2.64
CA VAL A 140 12.17 4.41 -1.73
C VAL A 140 11.09 5.03 -0.86
N ILE A 141 9.84 4.64 -1.07
CA ILE A 141 8.68 5.18 -0.37
C ILE A 141 8.36 4.24 0.79
N LEU A 142 8.43 4.74 2.01
CA LEU A 142 8.06 4.00 3.22
C LEU A 142 6.66 4.44 3.65
N SER A 143 5.66 3.57 3.52
CA SER A 143 4.28 3.95 3.70
C SER A 143 3.54 3.07 4.70
N THR A 144 2.55 3.65 5.37
CA THR A 144 1.48 2.87 5.98
C THR A 144 0.41 2.57 4.93
N ASN A 145 -0.65 1.84 5.30
CA ASN A 145 -1.80 1.51 4.44
C ASN A 145 -2.51 2.75 3.82
N ILE A 146 -2.07 3.96 4.12
CA ILE A 146 -2.61 5.17 3.46
C ILE A 146 -2.35 5.18 1.95
N ALA A 147 -1.26 4.54 1.51
CA ALA A 147 -0.95 4.41 0.08
C ALA A 147 -1.81 3.34 -0.63
N GLU A 148 -2.45 2.45 0.14
CA GLU A 148 -3.25 1.35 -0.38
C GLU A 148 -4.49 1.81 -1.15
N THR A 149 -5.19 2.82 -0.64
CA THR A 149 -6.56 3.10 -1.11
C THR A 149 -6.71 4.35 -1.97
N SER A 150 -5.70 5.23 -2.06
CA SER A 150 -5.99 6.59 -2.53
C SER A 150 -4.91 7.29 -3.35
N ILE A 151 -3.70 6.78 -3.43
CA ILE A 151 -2.59 7.51 -4.05
C ILE A 151 -1.87 6.65 -5.08
N THR A 152 -1.99 7.04 -6.36
CA THR A 152 -1.16 6.48 -7.42
C THR A 152 0.19 7.19 -7.43
N ILE A 153 1.27 6.49 -7.09
CA ILE A 153 2.62 7.04 -7.03
C ILE A 153 3.36 6.74 -8.33
N PRO A 154 3.69 7.74 -9.15
CA PRO A 154 4.36 7.50 -10.42
C PRO A 154 5.77 6.93 -10.23
N GLY A 155 6.15 5.94 -11.04
CA GLY A 155 7.51 5.39 -11.09
C GLY A 155 7.73 4.14 -10.24
N VAL A 156 6.80 3.79 -9.35
CA VAL A 156 6.88 2.56 -8.55
C VAL A 156 6.81 1.34 -9.47
N LYS A 157 7.77 0.44 -9.30
CA LYS A 157 7.84 -0.86 -9.98
C LYS A 157 7.94 -2.03 -9.01
N TYR A 158 8.34 -1.77 -7.79
CA TYR A 158 8.55 -2.78 -6.77
C TYR A 158 7.71 -2.42 -5.55
N VAL A 159 6.99 -3.40 -5.02
CA VAL A 159 6.25 -3.28 -3.78
C VAL A 159 6.73 -4.34 -2.81
N ILE A 160 7.11 -3.92 -1.62
CA ILE A 160 7.48 -4.79 -0.51
C ILE A 160 6.38 -4.67 0.52
N ASP A 161 5.66 -5.77 0.73
CA ASP A 161 4.64 -5.86 1.77
C ASP A 161 5.16 -6.75 2.90
N THR A 162 5.23 -6.19 4.10
CA THR A 162 5.68 -6.95 5.28
C THR A 162 4.64 -7.96 5.76
N GLY A 163 3.42 -7.92 5.23
CA GLY A 163 2.32 -8.76 5.66
C GLY A 163 1.83 -8.48 7.08
N MET A 164 2.18 -7.31 7.62
CA MET A 164 1.84 -6.91 8.99
C MET A 164 0.99 -5.64 8.99
N VAL A 165 0.03 -5.59 9.91
CA VAL A 165 -0.86 -4.43 10.08
C VAL A 165 -1.02 -4.07 11.55
N LYS A 166 -1.15 -2.77 11.83
CA LYS A 166 -1.49 -2.28 13.16
C LYS A 166 -3.02 -2.17 13.26
N ALA A 167 -3.64 -3.11 13.95
CA ALA A 167 -5.09 -3.19 14.09
C ALA A 167 -5.53 -2.93 15.53
N ARG A 168 -6.75 -2.41 15.68
CA ARG A 168 -7.38 -2.26 17.01
C ARG A 168 -7.87 -3.62 17.48
N GLY A 169 -7.41 -4.05 18.64
CA GLY A 169 -7.91 -5.21 19.35
C GLY A 169 -8.47 -4.79 20.72
N TYR A 170 -9.57 -5.41 21.13
CA TYR A 170 -10.09 -5.21 22.48
C TYR A 170 -9.39 -6.18 23.44
N ASN A 171 -8.81 -5.65 24.51
CA ASN A 171 -8.23 -6.45 25.58
C ASN A 171 -9.22 -6.60 26.73
N PRO A 172 -9.88 -7.77 26.87
CA PRO A 172 -10.92 -7.96 27.88
C PRO A 172 -10.38 -7.95 29.33
N LYS A 173 -9.07 -8.18 29.52
CA LYS A 173 -8.46 -8.17 30.87
C LYS A 173 -8.34 -6.78 31.45
N ILE A 174 -8.15 -5.77 30.62
CA ILE A 174 -7.97 -4.38 31.04
C ILE A 174 -9.14 -3.49 30.60
N GLY A 175 -10.09 -4.02 29.81
CA GLY A 175 -11.26 -3.29 29.34
C GLY A 175 -10.95 -2.16 28.34
N LEU A 176 -9.79 -2.18 27.68
CA LEU A 176 -9.34 -1.13 26.79
C LEU A 176 -9.10 -1.64 25.37
N ASP A 177 -9.34 -0.77 24.39
CA ASP A 177 -8.88 -0.96 23.04
C ASP A 177 -7.36 -0.73 22.96
N ILE A 178 -6.66 -1.69 22.41
CA ILE A 178 -5.22 -1.61 22.17
C ILE A 178 -4.92 -1.69 20.68
N LEU A 179 -3.85 -1.03 20.25
CA LEU A 179 -3.30 -1.20 18.90
C LEU A 179 -2.23 -2.29 18.93
N CYS A 180 -2.48 -3.38 18.22
CA CYS A 180 -1.55 -4.50 18.13
C CYS A 180 -1.08 -4.67 16.68
N VAL A 181 0.21 -4.95 16.51
CA VAL A 181 0.74 -5.43 15.23
C VAL A 181 0.38 -6.91 15.10
N GLN A 182 -0.26 -7.24 13.99
CA GLN A 182 -0.69 -8.60 13.69
C GLN A 182 -0.55 -8.91 12.21
N PRO A 183 -0.40 -10.19 11.83
CA PRO A 183 -0.38 -10.58 10.42
C PRO A 183 -1.67 -10.22 9.71
N VAL A 184 -1.55 -9.76 8.48
CA VAL A 184 -2.68 -9.51 7.57
C VAL A 184 -3.23 -10.84 7.07
N SER A 185 -4.54 -10.94 6.81
CA SER A 185 -5.11 -12.13 6.19
C SER A 185 -4.68 -12.25 4.71
N LYS A 186 -4.50 -13.48 4.21
CA LYS A 186 -4.17 -13.72 2.78
C LYS A 186 -5.15 -13.05 1.81
N ALA A 187 -6.43 -12.98 2.18
CA ALA A 187 -7.44 -12.31 1.37
C ALA A 187 -7.21 -10.81 1.28
N GLN A 188 -6.76 -10.21 2.36
CA GLN A 188 -6.46 -8.78 2.45
C GLN A 188 -5.19 -8.43 1.67
N VAL A 189 -4.12 -9.21 1.84
CA VAL A 189 -2.87 -9.05 1.06
C VAL A 189 -3.14 -9.14 -0.44
N ASN A 190 -3.93 -10.13 -0.88
CA ASN A 190 -4.25 -10.27 -2.29
C ASN A 190 -5.11 -9.10 -2.81
N ALA A 191 -6.03 -8.57 -2.02
CA ALA A 191 -6.84 -7.43 -2.40
C ALA A 191 -5.98 -6.14 -2.47
N GLU A 192 -5.11 -5.93 -1.51
CA GLU A 192 -4.19 -4.80 -1.42
C GLU A 192 -3.17 -4.82 -2.55
N LEU A 193 -2.52 -5.96 -2.77
CA LEU A 193 -1.58 -6.14 -3.87
C LEU A 193 -2.26 -5.95 -5.23
N LEU A 194 -3.38 -6.58 -5.51
CA LEU A 194 -4.08 -6.43 -6.78
C LEU A 194 -4.48 -4.99 -7.05
N GLN A 195 -4.88 -4.24 -6.04
CA GLN A 195 -5.31 -2.85 -6.18
C GLN A 195 -4.16 -1.90 -6.53
N ILE A 196 -2.95 -2.18 -6.01
CA ILE A 196 -1.72 -1.44 -6.34
C ILE A 196 -1.15 -1.93 -7.68
N LEU A 197 -1.27 -3.22 -7.95
CA LEU A 197 -0.69 -3.91 -9.08
C LEU A 197 -1.45 -3.71 -10.40
N ASP A 198 -2.73 -3.37 -10.36
CA ASP A 198 -3.49 -2.95 -11.55
C ASP A 198 -2.91 -1.67 -12.20
N LEU A 199 -2.01 -0.98 -11.50
CA LEU A 199 -1.39 0.27 -11.95
C LEU A 199 0.08 0.12 -12.37
N TYR A 200 0.79 -0.94 -11.93
CA TYR A 200 2.23 -1.09 -12.16
C TYR A 200 2.65 -2.55 -12.34
N PRO A 201 3.62 -2.88 -13.22
CA PRO A 201 4.27 -4.18 -13.21
C PRO A 201 5.14 -4.29 -11.94
N VAL A 202 4.82 -5.21 -11.06
CA VAL A 202 5.50 -5.37 -9.77
C VAL A 202 6.17 -6.73 -9.71
N LEU A 203 7.40 -6.71 -9.26
CA LEU A 203 8.15 -7.90 -8.87
C LEU A 203 8.14 -8.00 -7.34
N ALA A 204 7.51 -9.01 -6.80
CA ALA A 204 7.66 -9.41 -5.41
C ALA A 204 8.44 -10.73 -5.39
N GLY A 205 9.64 -10.77 -4.81
CA GLY A 205 10.72 -11.68 -5.10
C GLY A 205 10.72 -13.09 -4.55
N ASP A 206 10.99 -14.08 -5.40
CA ASP A 206 11.52 -15.37 -5.02
C ASP A 206 12.87 -15.60 -5.69
N LYS A 207 13.91 -15.14 -5.06
CA LYS A 207 15.29 -15.57 -5.32
C LYS A 207 16.21 -15.11 -4.20
N PHE A 208 15.94 -15.54 -2.97
CA PHE A 208 16.95 -15.38 -1.91
C PHE A 208 16.87 -16.52 -0.91
#